data_32695366f0f508b14288eecd3f575c22
#
_entry.id   32695366f0f508b14288eecd3f575c22
#
_cell.length_a   1.000
_cell.length_b   1.000
_cell.length_c   1.000
_cell.angle_alpha   90.00
_cell.angle_beta   90.00
_cell.angle_gamma   90.00
#
_symmetry.space_group_name_H-M   'P 1'
#
loop_
_entity.id
_entity.type
_entity.pdbx_description
1 polymer ?
#
loop_
_entity_poly.entity_id
_entity_poly.type
_entity_poly.pdbx_seq_one_letter_code
_entity_poly.pdbx_strand_id
1 'polypeptide(L)'
;MTTSFRNLRPLLNPKSIAIVGASEKHGSAGRIAIENLHYLGYQGEIFAINPKNESVLGHPCYKDLASVGKDIDMVAILIGAPQVKSVLEQMHSLNIPACWCLASGFSESGPEGKKLQDEIFKYCEENNILLCGPNCIGVANIPDKYAAFSVAIKPNIKAGNISAVMQSGAILMGLANSARFGFRYLISAGNQAVLDISDYIGFLADDPETKVIIAFVEGIPSSQKFIDAVRAANKAEKPVLMLKVGRSEGAQRAVQAHTGSLAGSDAVLDAILKKEGVIRLNTLDELVEAAELFIASPLPDKDGVCILSLSGGQIGLIEDLSQGMGIHFP
;
A
#
# COMPACT_ATOMS: atom_id res chain seq x y z
N MET A 1 -20.27 5.07 18.03
CA MET A 1 -18.94 5.63 18.25
C MET A 1 -18.27 5.73 16.89
N THR A 2 -17.89 6.91 16.45
CA THR A 2 -17.13 7.07 15.20
C THR A 2 -15.73 6.53 15.47
N THR A 3 -15.35 5.43 14.83
CA THR A 3 -14.00 4.88 14.87
C THR A 3 -13.09 5.92 14.24
N SER A 4 -12.22 6.56 15.02
CA SER A 4 -11.23 7.48 14.48
C SER A 4 -10.04 6.64 14.00
N PHE A 5 -9.82 6.59 12.69
CA PHE A 5 -8.65 5.93 12.12
C PHE A 5 -7.38 6.75 12.36
N ARG A 6 -6.22 6.09 12.27
CA ARG A 6 -4.92 6.75 12.44
C ARG A 6 -4.70 7.81 11.34
N ASN A 7 -4.16 8.95 11.72
CA ASN A 7 -3.74 9.97 10.75
C ASN A 7 -2.43 9.54 10.08
N LEU A 8 -2.49 9.11 8.83
CA LEU A 8 -1.32 8.64 8.08
C LEU A 8 -0.62 9.76 7.27
N ARG A 9 -0.99 11.01 7.45
CA ARG A 9 -0.35 12.13 6.72
C ARG A 9 1.17 12.20 6.89
N PRO A 10 1.77 11.97 8.08
CA PRO A 10 3.22 11.97 8.20
C PRO A 10 3.91 10.92 7.31
N LEU A 11 3.27 9.78 7.08
CA LEU A 11 3.76 8.72 6.20
C LEU A 11 3.54 9.03 4.72
N LEU A 12 2.37 9.58 4.36
CA LEU A 12 1.90 9.68 2.97
C LEU A 12 2.03 11.08 2.37
N ASN A 13 2.23 12.11 3.18
CA ASN A 13 2.41 13.51 2.76
C ASN A 13 3.55 14.20 3.56
N PRO A 14 4.73 13.57 3.73
CA PRO A 14 5.82 14.16 4.50
C PRO A 14 6.38 15.40 3.79
N LYS A 15 6.81 16.40 4.56
CA LYS A 15 7.58 17.57 4.09
C LYS A 15 9.09 17.34 4.20
N SER A 16 9.49 16.36 5.01
CA SER A 16 10.88 15.95 5.18
C SER A 16 10.99 14.44 5.33
N ILE A 17 12.02 13.86 4.73
CA ILE A 17 12.27 12.41 4.76
C ILE A 17 13.74 12.12 5.05
N ALA A 18 14.00 11.23 6.00
CA ALA A 18 15.31 10.65 6.22
C ALA A 18 15.41 9.26 5.59
N ILE A 19 16.47 9.04 4.81
CA ILE A 19 16.75 7.76 4.13
C ILE A 19 17.86 7.03 4.90
N VAL A 20 17.49 6.16 5.84
CA VAL A 20 18.45 5.36 6.62
C VAL A 20 18.93 4.18 5.78
N GLY A 21 20.22 4.15 5.47
CA GLY A 21 20.81 3.23 4.51
C GLY A 21 20.98 3.85 3.12
N ALA A 22 20.99 5.20 3.03
CA ALA A 22 21.36 5.90 1.80
C ALA A 22 22.74 5.46 1.31
N SER A 23 22.94 5.33 -0.01
CA SER A 23 24.18 4.81 -0.57
C SER A 23 24.42 5.31 -2.00
N GLU A 24 25.68 5.60 -2.34
CA GLU A 24 26.08 5.89 -3.73
C GLU A 24 26.11 4.63 -4.61
N LYS A 25 26.06 3.45 -4.04
CA LYS A 25 26.11 2.20 -4.81
C LYS A 25 24.90 2.11 -5.75
N HIS A 26 25.19 2.04 -7.05
CA HIS A 26 24.16 1.90 -8.08
C HIS A 26 23.27 0.66 -7.83
N GLY A 27 21.96 0.83 -7.97
CA GLY A 27 20.97 -0.22 -7.74
C GLY A 27 20.68 -0.53 -6.27
N SER A 28 21.30 0.17 -5.30
CA SER A 28 20.92 0.02 -3.89
C SER A 28 19.57 0.68 -3.61
N ALA A 29 18.79 0.11 -2.69
CA ALA A 29 17.48 0.61 -2.31
C ALA A 29 17.50 2.08 -1.84
N GLY A 30 18.54 2.46 -1.07
CA GLY A 30 18.68 3.83 -0.58
C GLY A 30 18.96 4.85 -1.69
N ARG A 31 19.75 4.45 -2.72
CA ARG A 31 19.95 5.28 -3.90
C ARG A 31 18.66 5.41 -4.72
N ILE A 32 18.00 4.28 -5.00
CA ILE A 32 16.75 4.26 -5.77
C ILE A 32 15.67 5.12 -5.11
N ALA A 33 15.56 5.08 -3.77
CA ALA A 33 14.59 5.91 -3.06
C ALA A 33 14.82 7.41 -3.29
N ILE A 34 16.08 7.87 -3.26
CA ILE A 34 16.42 9.26 -3.56
C ILE A 34 16.20 9.58 -5.05
N GLU A 35 16.60 8.67 -5.96
CA GLU A 35 16.38 8.82 -7.40
C GLU A 35 14.89 8.98 -7.75
N ASN A 36 14.00 8.21 -7.11
CA ASN A 36 12.56 8.33 -7.29
C ASN A 36 12.00 9.68 -6.81
N LEU A 37 12.46 10.17 -5.65
CA LEU A 37 12.08 11.49 -5.12
C LEU A 37 12.51 12.60 -6.08
N HIS A 38 13.74 12.56 -6.59
CA HIS A 38 14.23 13.50 -7.60
C HIS A 38 13.44 13.40 -8.91
N TYR A 39 13.19 12.17 -9.36
CA TYR A 39 12.50 11.91 -10.62
C TYR A 39 11.09 12.49 -10.65
N LEU A 40 10.31 12.32 -9.57
CA LEU A 40 8.99 12.94 -9.45
C LEU A 40 9.04 14.44 -9.16
N GLY A 41 10.17 14.97 -8.72
CA GLY A 41 10.34 16.37 -8.36
C GLY A 41 9.77 16.68 -6.96
N TYR A 42 10.03 15.81 -5.99
CA TYR A 42 9.68 16.04 -4.60
C TYR A 42 10.26 17.35 -4.09
N GLN A 43 9.45 18.17 -3.42
CA GLN A 43 9.82 19.52 -2.98
C GLN A 43 10.20 19.59 -1.49
N GLY A 44 10.07 18.47 -0.77
CA GLY A 44 10.45 18.40 0.65
C GLY A 44 11.95 18.21 0.85
N GLU A 45 12.39 18.23 2.10
CA GLU A 45 13.78 17.99 2.46
C GLU A 45 14.12 16.51 2.45
N ILE A 46 15.29 16.15 1.92
CA ILE A 46 15.81 14.79 1.88
C ILE A 46 17.09 14.73 2.72
N PHE A 47 17.12 13.89 3.74
CA PHE A 47 18.26 13.67 4.62
C PHE A 47 18.83 12.27 4.38
N ALA A 48 20.03 12.19 3.81
CA ALA A 48 20.73 10.92 3.62
C ALA A 48 21.41 10.48 4.93
N ILE A 49 21.06 9.32 5.47
CA ILE A 49 21.66 8.81 6.70
C ILE A 49 22.57 7.63 6.35
N ASN A 50 23.87 7.86 6.45
CA ASN A 50 24.92 6.85 6.28
C ASN A 50 26.25 7.29 6.88
N PRO A 51 26.77 6.63 7.94
CA PRO A 51 28.03 7.03 8.58
C PRO A 51 29.28 6.81 7.72
N LYS A 52 29.17 6.13 6.57
CA LYS A 52 30.32 5.76 5.70
C LYS A 52 30.47 6.64 4.49
N ASN A 53 29.46 7.43 4.13
CA ASN A 53 29.48 8.29 2.95
C ASN A 53 29.47 9.76 3.37
N GLU A 54 30.13 10.61 2.61
CA GLU A 54 30.08 12.06 2.79
C GLU A 54 28.82 12.67 2.16
N SER A 55 28.40 12.13 1.03
CA SER A 55 27.19 12.54 0.34
C SER A 55 26.60 11.39 -0.48
N VAL A 56 25.31 11.50 -0.84
CA VAL A 56 24.61 10.61 -1.79
C VAL A 56 23.75 11.46 -2.71
N LEU A 57 23.99 11.37 -4.02
CA LEU A 57 23.25 12.11 -5.06
C LEU A 57 23.13 13.62 -4.76
N GLY A 58 24.21 14.21 -4.24
CA GLY A 58 24.25 15.63 -3.88
C GLY A 58 23.69 15.99 -2.50
N HIS A 59 23.10 15.03 -1.77
CA HIS A 59 22.67 15.25 -0.37
C HIS A 59 23.79 14.91 0.58
N PRO A 60 24.17 15.84 1.51
CA PRO A 60 25.11 15.55 2.58
C PRO A 60 24.64 14.35 3.41
N CYS A 61 25.56 13.47 3.79
CA CYS A 61 25.25 12.35 4.67
C CYS A 61 25.42 12.70 6.13
N TYR A 62 24.44 12.28 6.93
CA TYR A 62 24.47 12.35 8.39
C TYR A 62 24.80 10.98 8.96
N LYS A 63 25.47 10.90 10.10
CA LYS A 63 25.85 9.62 10.73
C LYS A 63 24.65 8.90 11.36
N ASP A 64 23.65 9.66 11.83
CA ASP A 64 22.44 9.20 12.51
C ASP A 64 21.32 10.25 12.38
N LEU A 65 20.09 9.90 12.81
CA LEU A 65 18.95 10.82 12.75
C LEU A 65 19.16 12.08 13.60
N ALA A 66 19.81 11.96 14.77
CA ALA A 66 20.04 13.07 15.69
C ALA A 66 20.98 14.13 15.09
N SER A 67 21.94 13.72 14.28
CA SER A 67 22.91 14.65 13.66
C SER A 67 22.30 15.50 12.53
N VAL A 68 21.07 15.24 12.10
CA VAL A 68 20.35 16.06 11.11
C VAL A 68 20.04 17.45 11.69
N GLY A 69 19.66 17.55 12.96
CA GLY A 69 19.40 18.83 13.65
C GLY A 69 18.17 19.60 13.11
N LYS A 70 17.29 18.92 12.39
CA LYS A 70 16.03 19.45 11.84
C LYS A 70 14.89 18.46 12.09
N ASP A 71 13.65 18.95 11.98
CA ASP A 71 12.46 18.12 12.08
C ASP A 71 12.37 17.15 10.90
N ILE A 72 12.03 15.89 11.20
CA ILE A 72 11.86 14.81 10.24
C ILE A 72 10.44 14.27 10.37
N ASP A 73 9.67 14.32 9.28
CA ASP A 73 8.29 13.79 9.27
C ASP A 73 8.27 12.27 9.10
N MET A 74 9.19 11.73 8.29
CA MET A 74 9.16 10.31 7.92
C MET A 74 10.57 9.74 7.73
N VAL A 75 10.74 8.47 8.10
CA VAL A 75 11.97 7.70 7.91
C VAL A 75 11.76 6.52 6.98
N ALA A 76 12.55 6.43 5.92
CA ALA A 76 12.70 5.20 5.13
C ALA A 76 13.82 4.33 5.73
N ILE A 77 13.47 3.15 6.26
CA ILE A 77 14.42 2.24 6.92
C ILE A 77 14.87 1.17 5.91
N LEU A 78 16.07 1.35 5.35
CA LEU A 78 16.64 0.52 4.27
C LEU A 78 17.89 -0.22 4.73
N ILE A 79 17.85 -0.74 5.95
CA ILE A 79 18.92 -1.50 6.60
C ILE A 79 18.38 -2.84 7.07
N GLY A 80 19.27 -3.75 7.52
CA GLY A 80 18.88 -5.10 7.96
C GLY A 80 18.02 -5.13 9.22
N ALA A 81 17.17 -6.15 9.35
CA ALA A 81 16.21 -6.32 10.44
C ALA A 81 16.80 -6.15 11.86
N PRO A 82 18.01 -6.65 12.22
CA PRO A 82 18.57 -6.48 13.56
C PRO A 82 18.80 -5.02 13.97
N GLN A 83 18.90 -4.10 13.00
CA GLN A 83 19.19 -2.68 13.27
C GLN A 83 17.92 -1.83 13.33
N VAL A 84 16.76 -2.37 12.93
CA VAL A 84 15.49 -1.61 12.82
C VAL A 84 15.09 -1.03 14.17
N LYS A 85 15.16 -1.81 15.26
CA LYS A 85 14.80 -1.35 16.60
C LYS A 85 15.57 -0.12 17.04
N SER A 86 16.88 -0.09 16.79
CA SER A 86 17.73 1.07 17.13
C SER A 86 17.32 2.33 16.38
N VAL A 87 16.82 2.21 15.11
CA VAL A 87 16.27 3.35 14.39
C VAL A 87 14.95 3.83 14.99
N LEU A 88 14.06 2.90 15.38
CA LEU A 88 12.79 3.24 16.03
C LEU A 88 13.04 3.96 17.40
N GLU A 89 14.06 3.55 18.14
CA GLU A 89 14.49 4.21 19.39
C GLU A 89 14.96 5.65 19.14
N GLN A 90 15.75 5.89 18.09
CA GLN A 90 16.13 7.23 17.68
C GLN A 90 14.91 8.06 17.23
N MET A 91 13.99 7.47 16.45
CA MET A 91 12.76 8.13 16.04
C MET A 91 11.92 8.59 17.24
N HIS A 92 11.74 7.74 18.24
CA HIS A 92 11.02 8.08 19.45
C HIS A 92 11.69 9.26 20.18
N SER A 93 13.02 9.20 20.39
CA SER A 93 13.76 10.28 21.09
C SER A 93 13.69 11.63 20.36
N LEU A 94 13.46 11.64 19.06
CA LEU A 94 13.36 12.81 18.21
C LEU A 94 11.91 13.19 17.83
N ASN A 95 10.92 12.49 18.39
CA ASN A 95 9.49 12.67 18.08
C ASN A 95 9.15 12.51 16.58
N ILE A 96 9.84 11.62 15.87
CA ILE A 96 9.57 11.32 14.47
C ILE A 96 8.40 10.32 14.40
N PRO A 97 7.25 10.70 13.78
CA PRO A 97 6.00 9.96 13.96
C PRO A 97 5.83 8.77 13.03
N ALA A 98 6.54 8.70 11.90
CA ALA A 98 6.24 7.73 10.85
C ALA A 98 7.48 7.15 10.17
N CYS A 99 7.37 5.88 9.76
CA CYS A 99 8.39 5.23 8.94
C CYS A 99 7.79 4.13 8.05
N TRP A 100 8.55 3.74 7.04
CA TRP A 100 8.37 2.48 6.35
C TRP A 100 9.67 1.68 6.37
N CYS A 101 9.56 0.33 6.33
CA CYS A 101 10.70 -0.56 6.50
C CYS A 101 10.78 -1.61 5.39
N LEU A 102 11.90 -1.58 4.65
CA LEU A 102 12.18 -2.57 3.60
C LEU A 102 12.61 -3.92 4.18
N ALA A 103 13.25 -3.95 5.35
CA ALA A 103 13.91 -5.14 5.86
C ALA A 103 12.99 -6.36 5.88
N SER A 104 13.48 -7.48 5.37
CA SER A 104 12.98 -8.82 5.60
C SER A 104 13.72 -9.47 6.79
N GLY A 105 13.25 -10.63 7.24
CA GLY A 105 13.80 -11.31 8.42
C GLY A 105 12.88 -11.21 9.64
N PHE A 106 11.61 -10.88 9.41
CA PHE A 106 10.56 -10.80 10.40
C PHE A 106 9.62 -12.02 10.35
N SER A 107 8.32 -11.88 10.54
CA SER A 107 7.38 -13.00 10.66
C SER A 107 7.43 -13.99 9.48
N GLU A 108 7.76 -13.54 8.29
CA GLU A 108 7.95 -14.37 7.11
C GLU A 108 9.19 -15.29 7.19
N SER A 109 10.11 -15.03 8.11
CA SER A 109 11.32 -15.82 8.32
C SER A 109 11.21 -16.86 9.46
N GLY A 110 9.97 -17.07 9.96
CA GLY A 110 9.69 -18.08 10.98
C GLY A 110 9.68 -17.56 12.42
N PRO A 111 9.75 -18.45 13.43
CA PRO A 111 9.47 -18.09 14.82
C PRO A 111 10.38 -16.99 15.42
N GLU A 112 11.66 -16.99 15.09
CA GLU A 112 12.59 -15.96 15.58
C GLU A 112 12.31 -14.60 14.93
N GLY A 113 12.02 -14.59 13.63
CA GLY A 113 11.60 -13.37 12.93
C GLY A 113 10.26 -12.84 13.46
N LYS A 114 9.33 -13.73 13.82
CA LYS A 114 8.08 -13.34 14.47
C LYS A 114 8.32 -12.66 15.83
N LYS A 115 9.20 -13.18 16.67
CA LYS A 115 9.56 -12.52 17.94
C LYS A 115 10.07 -11.10 17.70
N LEU A 116 10.97 -10.94 16.73
CA LEU A 116 11.49 -9.62 16.38
C LEU A 116 10.38 -8.68 15.88
N GLN A 117 9.43 -9.19 15.09
CA GLN A 117 8.27 -8.41 14.66
C GLN A 117 7.39 -8.02 15.85
N ASP A 118 7.12 -8.93 16.77
CA ASP A 118 6.31 -8.67 17.96
C ASP A 118 6.98 -7.62 18.88
N GLU A 119 8.32 -7.62 18.97
CA GLU A 119 9.08 -6.59 19.70
C GLU A 119 8.95 -5.20 19.08
N ILE A 120 9.14 -5.08 17.74
CA ILE A 120 8.99 -3.77 17.09
C ILE A 120 7.54 -3.29 17.09
N PHE A 121 6.55 -4.21 16.96
CA PHE A 121 5.13 -3.89 17.11
C PHE A 121 4.85 -3.24 18.47
N LYS A 122 5.24 -3.94 19.55
CA LYS A 122 5.05 -3.44 20.91
C LYS A 122 5.69 -2.07 21.10
N TYR A 123 6.94 -1.92 20.66
CA TYR A 123 7.66 -0.65 20.75
C TYR A 123 6.96 0.49 20.01
N CYS A 124 6.50 0.25 18.78
CA CYS A 124 5.79 1.25 18.00
C CYS A 124 4.44 1.65 18.61
N GLU A 125 3.66 0.67 19.13
CA GLU A 125 2.38 0.95 19.79
C GLU A 125 2.57 1.78 21.07
N GLU A 126 3.55 1.42 21.91
CA GLU A 126 3.85 2.13 23.15
C GLU A 126 4.34 3.57 22.92
N ASN A 127 4.96 3.85 21.76
CA ASN A 127 5.56 5.13 21.43
C ASN A 127 4.84 5.90 20.28
N ASN A 128 3.66 5.41 19.86
CA ASN A 128 2.85 6.02 18.80
C ASN A 128 3.59 6.22 17.47
N ILE A 129 4.46 5.29 17.09
CA ILE A 129 5.16 5.31 15.80
C ILE A 129 4.33 4.57 14.75
N LEU A 130 4.04 5.25 13.65
CA LEU A 130 3.37 4.69 12.48
C LEU A 130 4.38 3.92 11.62
N LEU A 131 4.38 2.59 11.69
CA LEU A 131 5.27 1.73 10.89
C LEU A 131 4.48 1.08 9.76
N CYS A 132 4.84 1.38 8.51
CA CYS A 132 4.43 0.68 7.31
C CYS A 132 5.40 -0.49 7.03
N GLY A 133 4.89 -1.69 6.84
CA GLY A 133 5.69 -2.91 6.71
C GLY A 133 5.86 -3.67 8.04
N PRO A 134 7.02 -4.26 8.35
CA PRO A 134 8.23 -4.38 7.51
C PRO A 134 8.04 -5.23 6.23
N ASN A 135 9.14 -5.53 5.53
CA ASN A 135 9.11 -6.30 4.29
C ASN A 135 8.22 -5.64 3.22
N CYS A 136 8.30 -4.32 3.08
CA CYS A 136 7.56 -3.54 2.11
C CYS A 136 8.51 -2.72 1.22
N ILE A 137 8.06 -2.34 0.04
CA ILE A 137 8.89 -1.58 -0.90
C ILE A 137 8.74 -0.07 -0.78
N GLY A 138 7.82 0.42 0.07
CA GLY A 138 7.61 1.84 0.33
C GLY A 138 6.22 2.35 -0.01
N VAL A 139 6.10 3.67 -0.07
CA VAL A 139 4.85 4.41 -0.28
C VAL A 139 5.04 5.57 -1.25
N ALA A 140 3.97 5.98 -1.93
CA ALA A 140 3.96 7.16 -2.79
C ALA A 140 2.63 7.93 -2.72
N ASN A 141 2.73 9.23 -2.97
CA ASN A 141 1.65 10.16 -3.22
C ASN A 141 1.96 10.88 -4.54
N ILE A 142 1.33 10.45 -5.60
CA ILE A 142 1.72 10.86 -6.96
C ILE A 142 1.39 12.33 -7.26
N PRO A 143 0.21 12.88 -6.90
CA PRO A 143 -0.07 14.31 -7.04
C PRO A 143 0.92 15.21 -6.30
N ASP A 144 1.36 14.81 -5.11
CA ASP A 144 2.32 15.59 -4.31
C ASP A 144 3.78 15.29 -4.69
N LYS A 145 4.00 14.58 -5.81
CA LYS A 145 5.32 14.24 -6.36
C LYS A 145 6.23 13.50 -5.38
N TYR A 146 5.64 12.73 -4.50
CA TYR A 146 6.32 11.96 -3.48
C TYR A 146 6.29 10.47 -3.81
N ALA A 147 7.46 9.83 -3.90
CA ALA A 147 7.58 8.38 -3.99
C ALA A 147 8.88 7.91 -3.31
N ALA A 148 8.73 7.34 -2.13
CA ALA A 148 9.82 6.72 -1.39
C ALA A 148 9.75 5.22 -1.54
N PHE A 149 10.13 4.72 -2.75
CA PHE A 149 10.19 3.29 -3.06
C PHE A 149 11.63 2.80 -3.14
N SER A 150 11.85 1.57 -2.68
CA SER A 150 13.14 0.84 -2.83
C SER A 150 13.37 0.26 -4.23
N VAL A 151 12.39 0.37 -5.11
CA VAL A 151 12.42 -0.05 -6.52
C VAL A 151 12.15 1.15 -7.43
N ALA A 152 12.77 1.16 -8.61
CA ALA A 152 12.61 2.27 -9.54
C ALA A 152 11.17 2.36 -10.08
N ILE A 153 10.60 3.56 -10.04
CA ILE A 153 9.32 3.86 -10.68
C ILE A 153 9.53 4.15 -12.18
N LYS A 154 8.52 3.81 -12.99
CA LYS A 154 8.56 4.09 -14.43
C LYS A 154 8.01 5.47 -14.77
N PRO A 155 8.42 6.04 -15.93
CA PRO A 155 8.05 7.40 -16.33
C PRO A 155 6.56 7.64 -16.57
N ASN A 156 5.76 6.61 -16.70
CA ASN A 156 4.35 6.71 -17.10
C ASN A 156 3.35 6.68 -15.94
N ILE A 157 3.81 6.69 -14.69
CA ILE A 157 2.90 6.78 -13.54
C ILE A 157 2.22 8.17 -13.54
N LYS A 158 0.89 8.16 -13.64
CA LYS A 158 0.08 9.38 -13.70
C LYS A 158 -0.55 9.69 -12.35
N ALA A 159 -0.72 10.96 -12.05
CA ALA A 159 -1.56 11.41 -10.95
C ALA A 159 -3.04 11.17 -11.26
N GLY A 160 -3.83 10.81 -10.25
CA GLY A 160 -5.26 10.53 -10.36
C GLY A 160 -5.91 10.30 -8.99
N ASN A 161 -7.05 9.64 -8.99
CA ASN A 161 -7.92 9.50 -7.82
C ASN A 161 -8.05 8.05 -7.31
N ILE A 162 -7.26 7.11 -7.84
CA ILE A 162 -7.22 5.73 -7.35
C ILE A 162 -6.13 5.59 -6.30
N SER A 163 -6.48 5.02 -5.16
CA SER A 163 -5.52 4.67 -4.11
C SER A 163 -5.36 3.16 -4.03
N ALA A 164 -4.11 2.68 -4.13
CA ALA A 164 -3.78 1.27 -4.11
C ALA A 164 -3.07 0.87 -2.82
N VAL A 165 -3.60 -0.15 -2.14
CA VAL A 165 -2.99 -0.76 -0.95
C VAL A 165 -2.73 -2.23 -1.23
N MET A 166 -1.47 -2.62 -1.34
CA MET A 166 -1.06 -3.97 -1.73
C MET A 166 -0.13 -4.58 -0.67
N GLN A 167 -0.43 -5.80 -0.23
CA GLN A 167 0.49 -6.55 0.64
C GLN A 167 1.69 -7.08 -0.13
N SER A 168 1.56 -7.22 -1.45
CA SER A 168 2.66 -7.59 -2.34
C SER A 168 3.23 -6.36 -3.06
N GLY A 169 4.51 -6.07 -2.83
CA GLY A 169 5.23 -5.00 -3.53
C GLY A 169 5.36 -5.27 -5.03
N ALA A 170 5.54 -6.53 -5.43
CA ALA A 170 5.63 -6.91 -6.85
C ALA A 170 4.31 -6.66 -7.59
N ILE A 171 3.17 -7.00 -6.97
CA ILE A 171 1.83 -6.73 -7.52
C ILE A 171 1.59 -5.21 -7.63
N LEU A 172 1.98 -4.44 -6.58
CA LEU A 172 1.87 -2.99 -6.59
C LEU A 172 2.61 -2.37 -7.78
N MET A 173 3.86 -2.78 -8.01
CA MET A 173 4.66 -2.25 -9.11
C MET A 173 4.19 -2.75 -10.47
N GLY A 174 3.71 -3.99 -10.57
CA GLY A 174 3.06 -4.51 -11.77
C GLY A 174 1.87 -3.65 -12.17
N LEU A 175 0.97 -3.37 -11.22
CA LEU A 175 -0.19 -2.51 -11.41
C LEU A 175 0.23 -1.07 -11.79
N ALA A 176 1.12 -0.45 -11.02
CA ALA A 176 1.58 0.91 -11.27
C ALA A 176 2.23 1.08 -12.65
N ASN A 177 2.95 0.06 -13.13
CA ASN A 177 3.62 0.07 -14.42
C ASN A 177 2.71 -0.24 -15.63
N SER A 178 1.58 -0.92 -15.41
CA SER A 178 0.58 -1.22 -16.44
C SER A 178 -0.50 -0.12 -16.53
N ALA A 179 -0.40 0.93 -15.73
CA ALA A 179 -1.45 1.89 -15.46
C ALA A 179 -2.04 2.54 -16.73
N ARG A 180 -3.32 2.27 -16.93
CA ARG A 180 -4.20 3.00 -17.83
C ARG A 180 -4.83 4.22 -17.15
N PHE A 181 -4.89 4.20 -15.80
CA PHE A 181 -5.43 5.25 -14.95
C PHE A 181 -4.34 5.90 -14.07
N GLY A 182 -4.69 6.99 -13.41
CA GLY A 182 -3.81 7.69 -12.48
C GLY A 182 -4.03 7.29 -11.02
N PHE A 183 -2.96 7.42 -10.23
CA PHE A 183 -2.96 7.08 -8.81
C PHE A 183 -2.91 8.33 -7.92
N ARG A 184 -3.61 8.25 -6.78
CA ARG A 184 -3.46 9.15 -5.64
C ARG A 184 -2.35 8.63 -4.74
N TYR A 185 -2.58 7.47 -4.13
CA TYR A 185 -1.60 6.79 -3.29
C TYR A 185 -1.24 5.41 -3.84
N LEU A 186 0.03 5.05 -3.68
CA LEU A 186 0.53 3.69 -3.88
C LEU A 186 1.18 3.24 -2.57
N ILE A 187 0.65 2.21 -1.92
CA ILE A 187 1.06 1.77 -0.60
C ILE A 187 1.41 0.29 -0.63
N SER A 188 2.68 -0.03 -0.34
CA SER A 188 3.12 -1.40 -0.12
C SER A 188 3.02 -1.71 1.38
N ALA A 189 2.02 -2.49 1.79
CA ALA A 189 1.74 -2.72 3.20
C ALA A 189 2.69 -3.74 3.87
N GLY A 190 3.32 -4.64 3.09
CA GLY A 190 4.25 -5.66 3.60
C GLY A 190 3.61 -6.57 4.66
N ASN A 191 4.35 -6.86 5.74
CA ASN A 191 3.92 -7.77 6.81
C ASN A 191 2.82 -7.19 7.72
N GLN A 192 2.51 -5.89 7.61
CA GLN A 192 1.47 -5.24 8.43
C GLN A 192 1.72 -5.38 9.95
N ALA A 193 2.94 -5.13 10.38
CA ALA A 193 3.28 -5.29 11.81
C ALA A 193 2.54 -4.30 12.72
N VAL A 194 2.36 -3.04 12.28
CA VAL A 194 1.69 -1.96 13.04
C VAL A 194 0.51 -1.43 12.25
N LEU A 195 0.77 -0.86 11.07
CA LEU A 195 -0.29 -0.41 10.16
C LEU A 195 -0.76 -1.58 9.31
N ASP A 196 -2.06 -1.86 9.34
CA ASP A 196 -2.69 -2.92 8.54
C ASP A 196 -3.60 -2.35 7.44
N ILE A 197 -4.15 -3.22 6.61
CA ILE A 197 -5.05 -2.86 5.51
C ILE A 197 -6.22 -1.98 5.98
N SER A 198 -6.69 -2.17 7.20
CA SER A 198 -7.81 -1.41 7.77
C SER A 198 -7.43 0.04 8.09
N ASP A 199 -6.19 0.28 8.58
CA ASP A 199 -5.70 1.64 8.81
C ASP A 199 -5.66 2.42 7.50
N TYR A 200 -5.14 1.79 6.44
CA TYR A 200 -5.06 2.43 5.13
C TYR A 200 -6.43 2.69 4.54
N ILE A 201 -7.34 1.71 4.51
CA ILE A 201 -8.70 1.90 3.99
C ILE A 201 -9.42 3.00 4.78
N GLY A 202 -9.31 3.00 6.11
CA GLY A 202 -9.92 4.03 6.96
C GLY A 202 -9.38 5.44 6.68
N PHE A 203 -8.06 5.59 6.52
CA PHE A 203 -7.46 6.86 6.12
C PHE A 203 -7.92 7.31 4.73
N LEU A 204 -7.97 6.39 3.76
CA LEU A 204 -8.40 6.67 2.39
C LEU A 204 -9.90 7.00 2.30
N ALA A 205 -10.71 6.48 3.21
CA ALA A 205 -12.11 6.85 3.33
C ALA A 205 -12.29 8.34 3.62
N ASP A 206 -11.39 8.92 4.42
CA ASP A 206 -11.42 10.34 4.79
C ASP A 206 -10.65 11.25 3.80
N ASP A 207 -9.84 10.69 2.87
CA ASP A 207 -9.08 11.49 1.89
C ASP A 207 -10.02 12.01 0.77
N PRO A 208 -10.22 13.32 0.61
CA PRO A 208 -11.22 13.86 -0.32
C PRO A 208 -10.92 13.57 -1.79
N GLU A 209 -9.67 13.33 -2.14
CA GLU A 209 -9.21 13.12 -3.51
C GLU A 209 -9.22 11.64 -3.92
N THR A 210 -9.25 10.71 -2.98
CA THR A 210 -9.42 9.28 -3.27
C THR A 210 -10.87 9.00 -3.66
N LYS A 211 -11.09 8.46 -4.86
CA LYS A 211 -12.43 8.06 -5.36
C LYS A 211 -12.63 6.55 -5.37
N VAL A 212 -11.57 5.79 -5.60
CA VAL A 212 -11.62 4.33 -5.65
C VAL A 212 -10.45 3.78 -4.82
N ILE A 213 -10.73 2.79 -3.98
CA ILE A 213 -9.72 2.08 -3.20
C ILE A 213 -9.55 0.70 -3.81
N ILE A 214 -8.34 0.38 -4.24
CA ILE A 214 -8.00 -0.96 -4.72
C ILE A 214 -7.06 -1.65 -3.74
N ALA A 215 -7.31 -2.93 -3.46
CA ALA A 215 -6.57 -3.69 -2.47
C ALA A 215 -6.19 -5.08 -2.97
N PHE A 216 -4.92 -5.46 -2.76
CA PHE A 216 -4.46 -6.85 -2.88
C PHE A 216 -4.15 -7.39 -1.50
N VAL A 217 -4.88 -8.42 -1.07
CA VAL A 217 -4.93 -8.86 0.33
C VAL A 217 -4.56 -10.34 0.46
N GLU A 218 -3.54 -10.61 1.26
CA GLU A 218 -3.12 -11.95 1.69
C GLU A 218 -3.75 -12.32 3.04
N GLY A 219 -3.79 -11.36 3.98
CA GLY A 219 -4.36 -11.53 5.32
C GLY A 219 -5.00 -10.25 5.85
N ILE A 220 -6.00 -10.43 6.72
CA ILE A 220 -6.69 -9.34 7.44
C ILE A 220 -6.48 -9.59 8.95
N PRO A 221 -5.57 -8.84 9.61
CA PRO A 221 -5.23 -9.09 11.01
C PRO A 221 -6.40 -8.87 11.98
N SER A 222 -7.24 -7.87 11.73
CA SER A 222 -8.39 -7.52 12.58
C SER A 222 -9.66 -7.42 11.77
N SER A 223 -10.54 -8.41 11.90
CA SER A 223 -11.81 -8.44 11.15
C SER A 223 -12.73 -7.28 11.50
N GLN A 224 -12.85 -6.91 12.78
CA GLN A 224 -13.74 -5.81 13.18
C GLN A 224 -13.23 -4.47 12.67
N LYS A 225 -11.93 -4.19 12.81
CA LYS A 225 -11.31 -2.96 12.31
C LYS A 225 -11.46 -2.84 10.79
N PHE A 226 -11.33 -3.97 10.08
CA PHE A 226 -11.54 -4.03 8.64
C PHE A 226 -12.99 -3.69 8.25
N ILE A 227 -13.97 -4.29 8.92
CA ILE A 227 -15.39 -4.00 8.69
C ILE A 227 -15.68 -2.50 8.92
N ASP A 228 -15.15 -1.93 10.00
CA ASP A 228 -15.35 -0.51 10.32
C ASP A 228 -14.71 0.39 9.25
N ALA A 229 -13.53 0.04 8.73
CA ALA A 229 -12.86 0.78 7.67
C ALA A 229 -13.63 0.73 6.34
N VAL A 230 -14.13 -0.45 5.96
CA VAL A 230 -14.95 -0.61 4.75
C VAL A 230 -16.27 0.17 4.87
N ARG A 231 -16.93 0.14 6.02
CA ARG A 231 -18.13 0.93 6.26
C ARG A 231 -17.88 2.43 6.17
N ALA A 232 -16.72 2.90 6.64
CA ALA A 232 -16.31 4.29 6.47
C ALA A 232 -16.12 4.65 5.00
N ALA A 233 -15.47 3.78 4.21
CA ALA A 233 -15.31 3.97 2.77
C ALA A 233 -16.65 4.01 2.04
N ASN A 234 -17.57 3.07 2.34
CA ASN A 234 -18.91 3.05 1.75
C ASN A 234 -19.72 4.29 2.11
N LYS A 235 -19.65 4.74 3.38
CA LYS A 235 -20.31 5.99 3.80
C LYS A 235 -19.78 7.22 3.05
N ALA A 236 -18.51 7.18 2.64
CA ALA A 236 -17.89 8.22 1.84
C ALA A 236 -18.07 8.00 0.32
N GLU A 237 -18.94 7.03 -0.08
CA GLU A 237 -19.22 6.67 -1.48
C GLU A 237 -17.97 6.26 -2.26
N LYS A 238 -17.00 5.59 -1.58
CA LYS A 238 -15.75 5.12 -2.17
C LYS A 238 -15.77 3.60 -2.28
N PRO A 239 -15.90 3.05 -3.49
CA PRO A 239 -15.85 1.60 -3.69
C PRO A 239 -14.50 1.03 -3.28
N VAL A 240 -14.56 -0.12 -2.59
CA VAL A 240 -13.39 -0.92 -2.23
C VAL A 240 -13.36 -2.14 -3.15
N LEU A 241 -12.40 -2.17 -4.07
CA LEU A 241 -12.15 -3.26 -5.01
C LEU A 241 -11.06 -4.15 -4.44
N MET A 242 -11.36 -5.42 -4.20
CA MET A 242 -10.43 -6.30 -3.48
C MET A 242 -10.13 -7.58 -4.26
N LEU A 243 -8.85 -7.83 -4.48
CA LEU A 243 -8.35 -9.13 -4.89
C LEU A 243 -7.76 -9.84 -3.67
N LYS A 244 -8.46 -10.89 -3.18
CA LYS A 244 -8.05 -11.69 -2.03
C LYS A 244 -7.48 -13.03 -2.48
N VAL A 245 -6.22 -13.28 -2.14
CA VAL A 245 -5.55 -14.57 -2.38
C VAL A 245 -5.65 -15.51 -1.18
N GLY A 246 -5.32 -16.80 -1.37
CA GLY A 246 -5.44 -17.80 -0.31
C GLY A 246 -6.82 -18.46 -0.27
N ARG A 247 -7.46 -18.69 -1.44
CA ARG A 247 -8.76 -19.38 -1.55
C ARG A 247 -8.62 -20.91 -1.52
N SER A 248 -7.72 -21.45 -2.33
CA SER A 248 -7.45 -22.89 -2.36
C SER A 248 -6.53 -23.31 -1.22
N GLU A 249 -6.56 -24.58 -0.83
CA GLU A 249 -5.64 -25.10 0.19
C GLU A 249 -4.16 -24.88 -0.16
N GLY A 250 -3.79 -25.00 -1.45
CA GLY A 250 -2.44 -24.72 -1.92
C GLY A 250 -2.07 -23.24 -1.73
N ALA A 251 -2.99 -22.34 -2.08
CA ALA A 251 -2.79 -20.91 -1.89
C ALA A 251 -2.78 -20.50 -0.40
N GLN A 252 -3.59 -21.15 0.45
CA GLN A 252 -3.57 -20.95 1.90
C GLN A 252 -2.22 -21.33 2.50
N ARG A 253 -1.66 -22.50 2.12
CA ARG A 253 -0.30 -22.91 2.54
C ARG A 253 0.76 -21.93 2.07
N ALA A 254 0.68 -21.42 0.84
CA ALA A 254 1.61 -20.44 0.31
C ALA A 254 1.53 -19.11 1.08
N VAL A 255 0.33 -18.58 1.34
CA VAL A 255 0.11 -17.37 2.13
C VAL A 255 0.62 -17.55 3.56
N GLN A 256 0.31 -18.68 4.19
CA GLN A 256 0.79 -18.98 5.56
C GLN A 256 2.32 -19.03 5.62
N ALA A 257 2.96 -19.66 4.63
CA ALA A 257 4.42 -19.70 4.55
C ALA A 257 5.05 -18.32 4.30
N HIS A 258 4.35 -17.43 3.60
CA HIS A 258 4.83 -16.09 3.24
C HIS A 258 4.57 -15.05 4.34
N THR A 259 3.41 -15.08 5.00
CA THR A 259 2.99 -14.03 5.96
C THR A 259 2.92 -14.51 7.42
N GLY A 260 3.01 -15.82 7.65
CA GLY A 260 2.76 -16.42 8.97
C GLY A 260 1.30 -16.37 9.44
N SER A 261 0.39 -15.87 8.61
CA SER A 261 -1.03 -15.70 8.96
C SER A 261 -1.83 -16.96 8.72
N LEU A 262 -2.70 -17.34 9.67
CA LEU A 262 -3.69 -18.40 9.49
C LEU A 262 -4.80 -17.92 8.56
N ALA A 263 -5.09 -18.68 7.51
CA ALA A 263 -6.21 -18.40 6.63
C ALA A 263 -7.52 -18.86 7.30
N GLY A 264 -8.47 -17.95 7.45
CA GLY A 264 -9.85 -18.28 7.82
C GLY A 264 -10.62 -18.93 6.66
N SER A 265 -11.89 -19.31 6.90
CA SER A 265 -12.77 -19.83 5.85
C SER A 265 -13.03 -18.78 4.77
N ASP A 266 -12.69 -19.09 3.53
CA ASP A 266 -12.93 -18.20 2.38
C ASP A 266 -14.42 -17.92 2.17
N ALA A 267 -15.29 -18.89 2.41
CA ALA A 267 -16.74 -18.71 2.31
C ALA A 267 -17.30 -17.73 3.34
N VAL A 268 -16.76 -17.74 4.56
CA VAL A 268 -17.15 -16.76 5.61
C VAL A 268 -16.67 -15.37 5.22
N LEU A 269 -15.43 -15.24 4.75
CA LEU A 269 -14.91 -13.97 4.28
C LEU A 269 -15.74 -13.43 3.10
N ASP A 270 -16.08 -14.27 2.12
CA ASP A 270 -16.89 -13.86 0.97
C ASP A 270 -18.26 -13.34 1.39
N ALA A 271 -18.92 -14.00 2.34
CA ALA A 271 -20.18 -13.53 2.91
C ALA A 271 -20.06 -12.17 3.61
N ILE A 272 -18.96 -11.95 4.33
CA ILE A 272 -18.67 -10.66 4.99
C ILE A 272 -18.42 -9.59 3.92
N LEU A 273 -17.57 -9.84 2.93
CA LEU A 273 -17.25 -8.89 1.87
C LEU A 273 -18.51 -8.45 1.11
N LYS A 274 -19.38 -9.41 0.73
CA LYS A 274 -20.67 -9.12 0.10
C LYS A 274 -21.58 -8.28 0.98
N LYS A 275 -21.70 -8.66 2.26
CA LYS A 275 -22.55 -7.94 3.24
C LYS A 275 -22.09 -6.49 3.42
N GLU A 276 -20.80 -6.27 3.46
CA GLU A 276 -20.19 -4.96 3.68
C GLU A 276 -19.93 -4.19 2.37
N GLY A 277 -20.40 -4.67 1.22
CA GLY A 277 -20.32 -3.97 -0.07
C GLY A 277 -18.93 -3.90 -0.69
N VAL A 278 -18.00 -4.80 -0.30
CA VAL A 278 -16.69 -4.91 -0.94
C VAL A 278 -16.82 -5.67 -2.25
N ILE A 279 -16.29 -5.12 -3.32
CA ILE A 279 -16.29 -5.74 -4.64
C ILE A 279 -15.09 -6.69 -4.72
N ARG A 280 -15.37 -7.98 -4.58
CA ARG A 280 -14.36 -9.03 -4.64
C ARG A 280 -14.10 -9.45 -6.07
N LEU A 281 -12.83 -9.38 -6.49
CA LEU A 281 -12.36 -9.68 -7.83
C LEU A 281 -11.44 -10.91 -7.82
N ASN A 282 -11.29 -11.57 -8.99
CA ASN A 282 -10.59 -12.84 -9.09
C ASN A 282 -9.21 -12.72 -9.75
N THR A 283 -9.04 -11.71 -10.58
CA THR A 283 -7.81 -11.48 -11.37
C THR A 283 -7.35 -10.03 -11.27
N LEU A 284 -6.10 -9.77 -11.64
CA LEU A 284 -5.57 -8.40 -11.74
C LEU A 284 -6.25 -7.64 -12.89
N ASP A 285 -6.61 -8.32 -13.98
CA ASP A 285 -7.32 -7.69 -15.10
C ASP A 285 -8.71 -7.21 -14.66
N GLU A 286 -9.48 -8.05 -13.94
CA GLU A 286 -10.75 -7.62 -13.34
C GLU A 286 -10.58 -6.41 -12.41
N LEU A 287 -9.48 -6.36 -11.63
CA LEU A 287 -9.19 -5.25 -10.72
C LEU A 287 -8.96 -3.96 -11.48
N VAL A 288 -8.20 -4.02 -12.59
CA VAL A 288 -7.92 -2.86 -13.45
C VAL A 288 -9.18 -2.38 -14.17
N GLU A 289 -9.94 -3.30 -14.79
CA GLU A 289 -11.18 -2.96 -15.52
C GLU A 289 -12.24 -2.37 -14.59
N ALA A 290 -12.44 -2.96 -13.41
CA ALA A 290 -13.38 -2.43 -12.41
C ALA A 290 -12.96 -1.04 -11.92
N ALA A 291 -11.66 -0.82 -11.67
CA ALA A 291 -11.16 0.48 -11.24
C ALA A 291 -11.40 1.56 -12.31
N GLU A 292 -11.16 1.24 -13.58
CA GLU A 292 -11.47 2.16 -14.70
C GLU A 292 -12.97 2.48 -14.79
N LEU A 293 -13.82 1.47 -14.65
CA LEU A 293 -15.27 1.66 -14.68
C LEU A 293 -15.73 2.66 -13.61
N PHE A 294 -15.25 2.52 -12.38
CA PHE A 294 -15.66 3.38 -11.26
C PHE A 294 -15.12 4.81 -11.34
N ILE A 295 -14.04 5.08 -12.07
CA ILE A 295 -13.53 6.45 -12.28
C ILE A 295 -14.04 7.11 -13.55
N ALA A 296 -14.41 6.34 -14.57
CA ALA A 296 -14.78 6.85 -15.89
C ALA A 296 -16.19 7.43 -15.93
N SER A 297 -17.12 6.98 -15.08
CA SER A 297 -18.52 7.37 -15.16
C SER A 297 -19.16 7.47 -13.78
N PRO A 298 -20.15 8.37 -13.60
CA PRO A 298 -21.04 8.24 -12.46
C PRO A 298 -21.72 6.86 -12.49
N LEU A 299 -21.92 6.28 -11.31
CA LEU A 299 -22.64 5.01 -11.20
C LEU A 299 -24.04 5.14 -11.82
N PRO A 300 -24.49 4.16 -12.61
CA PRO A 300 -25.82 4.21 -13.20
C PRO A 300 -26.91 4.16 -12.11
N ASP A 301 -27.93 4.97 -12.26
CA ASP A 301 -29.07 5.03 -11.35
C ASP A 301 -30.02 3.81 -11.49
N LYS A 302 -29.85 3.02 -12.55
CA LYS A 302 -30.71 1.87 -12.87
C LYS A 302 -29.87 0.70 -13.37
N ASP A 303 -30.40 -0.50 -13.15
CA ASP A 303 -29.84 -1.72 -13.72
C ASP A 303 -30.03 -1.72 -15.26
N GLY A 304 -29.09 -2.30 -15.95
CA GLY A 304 -29.11 -2.53 -17.39
C GLY A 304 -27.87 -2.02 -18.09
N VAL A 305 -27.43 -2.80 -19.07
CA VAL A 305 -26.29 -2.49 -19.93
C VAL A 305 -26.76 -2.46 -21.38
N CYS A 306 -26.45 -1.39 -22.09
CA CYS A 306 -26.68 -1.29 -23.54
C CYS A 306 -25.36 -1.40 -24.28
N ILE A 307 -25.32 -2.25 -25.29
CA ILE A 307 -24.13 -2.45 -26.13
C ILE A 307 -24.38 -1.86 -27.52
N LEU A 308 -23.48 -1.00 -27.94
CA LEU A 308 -23.41 -0.48 -29.31
C LEU A 308 -22.16 -1.06 -29.97
N SER A 309 -22.35 -1.89 -31.00
CA SER A 309 -21.27 -2.47 -31.80
C SER A 309 -21.58 -2.41 -33.30
N LEU A 310 -20.55 -2.17 -34.10
CA LEU A 310 -20.60 -2.27 -35.54
C LEU A 310 -20.34 -3.67 -36.07
N SER A 311 -19.97 -4.62 -35.15
CA SER A 311 -19.60 -5.98 -35.50
C SER A 311 -20.59 -6.99 -34.91
N GLY A 312 -21.30 -7.75 -35.77
CA GLY A 312 -22.17 -8.83 -35.33
C GLY A 312 -21.43 -9.94 -34.59
N GLY A 313 -20.17 -10.23 -34.96
CA GLY A 313 -19.33 -11.19 -34.20
C GLY A 313 -19.00 -10.75 -32.82
N GLN A 314 -18.80 -9.44 -32.57
CA GLN A 314 -18.62 -8.92 -31.21
C GLN A 314 -19.89 -9.03 -30.38
N ILE A 315 -21.05 -8.79 -30.96
CA ILE A 315 -22.35 -8.95 -30.28
C ILE A 315 -22.52 -10.41 -29.82
N GLY A 316 -22.30 -11.38 -30.73
CA GLY A 316 -22.38 -12.80 -30.38
C GLY A 316 -21.41 -13.21 -29.25
N LEU A 317 -20.17 -12.73 -29.30
CA LEU A 317 -19.19 -13.00 -28.23
C LEU A 317 -19.64 -12.40 -26.89
N ILE A 318 -20.17 -11.21 -26.87
CA ILE A 318 -20.64 -10.53 -25.65
C ILE A 318 -21.86 -11.26 -25.08
N GLU A 319 -22.80 -11.71 -25.92
CA GLU A 319 -23.94 -12.51 -25.51
C GLU A 319 -23.51 -13.83 -24.85
N ASP A 320 -22.56 -14.56 -25.48
CA ASP A 320 -22.02 -15.79 -24.93
C ASP A 320 -21.34 -15.57 -23.54
N LEU A 321 -20.57 -14.50 -23.38
CA LEU A 321 -19.91 -14.16 -22.11
C LEU A 321 -20.91 -13.73 -21.04
N SER A 322 -21.94 -12.96 -21.40
CA SER A 322 -22.94 -12.42 -20.48
C SER A 322 -23.83 -13.49 -19.86
N GLN A 323 -24.11 -14.58 -20.60
CA GLN A 323 -24.93 -15.69 -20.12
C GLN A 323 -24.34 -16.33 -18.85
N GLY A 324 -23.01 -16.47 -18.77
CA GLY A 324 -22.32 -16.98 -17.60
C GLY A 324 -22.30 -16.02 -16.39
N MET A 325 -22.58 -14.73 -16.61
CA MET A 325 -22.53 -13.65 -15.61
C MET A 325 -23.94 -13.23 -15.13
N GLY A 326 -25.00 -13.78 -15.70
CA GLY A 326 -26.38 -13.37 -15.37
C GLY A 326 -26.72 -11.95 -15.83
N ILE A 327 -25.98 -11.43 -16.82
CA ILE A 327 -26.26 -10.13 -17.44
C ILE A 327 -27.22 -10.35 -18.61
N HIS A 328 -28.31 -9.63 -18.63
CA HIS A 328 -29.30 -9.67 -19.73
C HIS A 328 -29.29 -8.30 -20.45
N PHE A 329 -29.20 -8.35 -21.76
CA PHE A 329 -29.36 -7.16 -22.60
C PHE A 329 -30.83 -7.01 -22.99
N PRO A 330 -31.37 -5.77 -23.06
CA PRO A 330 -32.75 -5.52 -23.46
C PRO A 330 -32.99 -5.83 -24.93
#